data_f9fa9d4275d151adff317b960e493664
#
_entry.id   f9fa9d4275d151adff317b960e493664
#
_cell.length_a   1.000
_cell.length_b   1.000
_cell.length_c   1.000
_cell.angle_alpha   90.00
_cell.angle_beta   90.00
_cell.angle_gamma   90.00
#
_symmetry.space_group_name_H-M   'P 1'
#
loop_
_entity.id
_entity.type
_entity.pdbx_description
1 polymer ?
#
loop_
_entity_poly.entity_id
_entity_poly.type
_entity_poly.pdbx_seq_one_letter_code
_entity_poly.pdbx_strand_id
1 'polypeptide(L)'
;MIPKSHPRYEPLMIREKLVKGFKDGIVVPEGLIAHGRGEAFDYLIGEKTIPVAENAEKAAAAYLLKAKNPVISVNGNTAALVKNDIVELSKIVPAKIEINLFHRTDERVKKIGKMFKGMDVLGEKPDAKITGVE
;
A
#
# COMPACT_ATOMS: atom_id res chain seq x y z
N MET A 1 11.90 -21.78 8.28
CA MET A 1 12.53 -20.75 7.40
C MET A 1 12.43 -21.26 5.97
N ILE A 2 11.95 -20.45 5.04
CA ILE A 2 11.77 -20.85 3.63
C ILE A 2 13.14 -20.86 2.97
N PRO A 3 13.58 -21.97 2.33
CA PRO A 3 14.88 -22.02 1.68
C PRO A 3 14.90 -21.13 0.43
N LYS A 4 16.02 -20.46 0.17
CA LYS A 4 16.17 -19.58 -1.02
C LYS A 4 16.01 -20.31 -2.35
N SER A 5 16.23 -21.61 -2.36
CA SER A 5 16.03 -22.48 -3.54
C SER A 5 14.56 -22.82 -3.82
N HIS A 6 13.63 -22.39 -2.95
CA HIS A 6 12.22 -22.64 -3.18
C HIS A 6 11.72 -21.87 -4.40
N PRO A 7 11.03 -22.48 -5.37
CA PRO A 7 10.59 -21.82 -6.61
C PRO A 7 9.75 -20.57 -6.39
N ARG A 8 9.08 -20.49 -5.23
CA ARG A 8 8.24 -19.38 -4.81
C ARG A 8 8.82 -18.58 -3.65
N TYR A 9 10.14 -18.56 -3.52
CA TYR A 9 10.79 -17.88 -2.40
C TYR A 9 10.36 -16.42 -2.27
N GLU A 10 10.44 -15.65 -3.35
CA GLU A 10 10.13 -14.22 -3.33
C GLU A 10 8.65 -13.93 -3.02
N PRO A 11 7.64 -14.53 -3.70
CA PRO A 11 6.25 -14.36 -3.33
C PRO A 11 5.95 -14.72 -1.86
N LEU A 12 6.55 -15.79 -1.36
CA LEU A 12 6.40 -16.19 0.04
C LEU A 12 7.02 -15.17 1.01
N MET A 13 8.17 -14.59 0.66
CA MET A 13 8.79 -13.53 1.47
C MET A 13 7.97 -12.24 1.47
N ILE A 14 7.31 -11.90 0.37
CA ILE A 14 6.34 -10.80 0.31
C ILE A 14 5.16 -11.10 1.24
N ARG A 15 4.63 -12.32 1.20
CA ARG A 15 3.56 -12.76 2.11
C ARG A 15 3.97 -12.63 3.57
N GLU A 16 5.19 -13.01 3.93
CA GLU A 16 5.70 -12.89 5.30
C GLU A 16 5.75 -11.43 5.80
N LYS A 17 6.03 -10.46 4.92
CA LYS A 17 5.94 -9.02 5.27
C LYS A 17 4.53 -8.65 5.71
N LEU A 18 3.50 -9.14 5.01
CA LEU A 18 2.11 -8.89 5.38
C LEU A 18 1.71 -9.60 6.67
N VAL A 19 2.16 -10.84 6.88
CA VAL A 19 1.95 -11.58 8.13
C VAL A 19 2.59 -10.83 9.31
N LYS A 20 3.79 -10.29 9.11
CA LYS A 20 4.41 -9.40 10.09
C LYS A 20 3.57 -8.15 10.33
N GLY A 21 3.13 -7.47 9.28
CA GLY A 21 2.26 -6.31 9.36
C GLY A 21 0.94 -6.59 10.11
N PHE A 22 0.39 -7.79 9.96
CA PHE A 22 -0.76 -8.25 10.74
C PHE A 22 -0.44 -8.37 12.24
N LYS A 23 0.67 -9.00 12.59
CA LYS A 23 1.14 -9.10 13.98
C LYS A 23 1.41 -7.74 14.60
N ASP A 24 1.91 -6.79 13.81
CA ASP A 24 2.18 -5.41 14.22
C ASP A 24 0.88 -4.56 14.30
N GLY A 25 -0.27 -5.09 13.90
CA GLY A 25 -1.57 -4.42 13.91
C GLY A 25 -1.71 -3.33 12.83
N ILE A 26 -1.01 -3.46 11.72
CA ILE A 26 -1.05 -2.59 10.54
C ILE A 26 -1.97 -3.19 9.48
N VAL A 27 -1.80 -4.48 9.19
CA VAL A 27 -2.60 -5.27 8.24
C VAL A 27 -3.75 -5.94 8.98
N VAL A 28 -4.89 -6.11 8.33
CA VAL A 28 -6.06 -6.85 8.84
C VAL A 28 -6.22 -8.19 8.11
N PRO A 29 -6.99 -9.16 8.64
CA PRO A 29 -7.20 -10.47 7.98
C PRO A 29 -7.69 -10.33 6.54
N GLU A 30 -8.60 -9.38 6.29
CA GLU A 30 -9.12 -9.08 4.96
C GLU A 30 -8.01 -8.66 3.99
N GLY A 31 -7.01 -7.94 4.48
CA GLY A 31 -5.82 -7.57 3.70
C GLY A 31 -4.98 -8.79 3.29
N LEU A 32 -4.88 -9.79 4.18
CA LEU A 32 -4.22 -11.06 3.85
C LEU A 32 -5.00 -11.86 2.81
N ILE A 33 -6.34 -11.85 2.87
CA ILE A 33 -7.21 -12.50 1.89
C ILE A 33 -7.10 -11.81 0.53
N ALA A 34 -7.16 -10.48 0.51
CA ALA A 34 -7.05 -9.69 -0.71
C ALA A 34 -5.70 -9.92 -1.42
N HIS A 35 -4.62 -9.96 -0.68
CA HIS A 35 -3.29 -10.30 -1.23
C HIS A 35 -3.27 -11.69 -1.83
N GLY A 36 -3.83 -12.70 -1.15
CA GLY A 36 -3.88 -14.08 -1.67
C GLY A 36 -4.68 -14.19 -2.97
N ARG A 37 -5.78 -13.43 -3.10
CA ARG A 37 -6.53 -13.36 -4.37
C ARG A 37 -5.71 -12.71 -5.48
N GLY A 38 -5.03 -11.61 -5.18
CA GLY A 38 -4.15 -10.93 -6.13
C GLY A 38 -3.02 -11.84 -6.60
N GLU A 39 -2.39 -12.56 -5.68
CA GLU A 39 -1.34 -13.53 -5.96
C GLU A 39 -1.84 -14.65 -6.88
N ALA A 40 -3.02 -15.22 -6.60
CA ALA A 40 -3.62 -16.25 -7.43
C ALA A 40 -3.91 -15.74 -8.86
N PHE A 41 -4.37 -14.49 -9.00
CA PHE A 41 -4.59 -13.86 -10.29
C PHE A 41 -3.29 -13.62 -11.05
N ASP A 42 -2.24 -13.21 -10.35
CA ASP A 42 -0.91 -12.98 -10.92
C ASP A 42 -0.33 -14.23 -11.60
N TYR A 43 -0.58 -15.41 -11.03
CA TYR A 43 -0.23 -16.67 -11.70
C TYR A 43 -0.90 -16.84 -13.05
N LEU A 44 -2.16 -16.44 -13.19
CA LEU A 44 -2.90 -16.59 -14.44
C LEU A 44 -2.34 -15.71 -15.55
N ILE A 45 -1.77 -14.56 -15.21
CA ILE A 45 -1.17 -13.63 -16.17
C ILE A 45 0.35 -13.77 -16.30
N GLY A 46 0.98 -14.70 -15.55
CA GLY A 46 2.36 -15.11 -15.73
C GLY A 46 3.39 -14.36 -14.88
N GLU A 47 2.98 -13.79 -13.74
CA GLU A 47 3.85 -13.15 -12.73
C GLU A 47 4.80 -12.08 -13.32
N LYS A 48 4.29 -11.29 -14.27
CA LYS A 48 5.02 -10.21 -14.95
C LYS A 48 4.10 -9.07 -15.33
N THR A 49 4.66 -7.86 -15.36
CA THR A 49 3.96 -6.71 -15.90
C THR A 49 3.73 -6.90 -17.40
N ILE A 50 2.46 -6.99 -17.81
CA ILE A 50 2.09 -7.11 -19.22
C ILE A 50 2.15 -5.74 -19.91
N PRO A 51 2.31 -5.64 -21.25
CA PRO A 51 2.50 -4.36 -21.95
C PRO A 51 1.41 -3.32 -21.69
N VAL A 52 0.16 -3.75 -21.53
CA VAL A 52 -0.95 -2.85 -21.20
C VAL A 52 -0.78 -2.25 -19.80
N ALA A 53 -0.35 -3.04 -18.81
CA ALA A 53 -0.07 -2.57 -17.46
C ALA A 53 1.13 -1.62 -17.44
N GLU A 54 2.20 -1.93 -18.16
CA GLU A 54 3.37 -1.04 -18.30
C GLU A 54 2.99 0.33 -18.89
N ASN A 55 2.13 0.36 -19.90
CA ASN A 55 1.62 1.60 -20.46
C ASN A 55 0.77 2.39 -19.44
N ALA A 56 -0.04 1.70 -18.64
CA ALA A 56 -0.83 2.32 -17.58
C ALA A 56 0.07 2.92 -16.49
N GLU A 57 1.14 2.24 -16.09
CA GLU A 57 2.13 2.75 -15.14
C GLU A 57 2.82 4.03 -15.66
N LYS A 58 3.25 4.04 -16.93
CA LYS A 58 3.82 5.23 -17.58
C LYS A 58 2.83 6.41 -17.59
N ALA A 59 1.56 6.14 -17.91
CA ALA A 59 0.51 7.15 -17.87
C ALA A 59 0.28 7.68 -16.46
N ALA A 60 0.21 6.80 -15.45
CA ALA A 60 0.06 7.19 -14.05
C ALA A 60 1.23 8.07 -13.57
N ALA A 61 2.47 7.72 -13.91
CA ALA A 61 3.64 8.53 -13.61
C ALA A 61 3.55 9.93 -14.24
N ALA A 62 3.11 10.01 -15.50
CA ALA A 62 2.94 11.30 -16.20
C ALA A 62 1.83 12.17 -15.54
N TYR A 63 0.74 11.56 -15.09
CA TYR A 63 -0.32 12.27 -14.34
C TYR A 63 0.19 12.79 -13.01
N LEU A 64 0.92 11.98 -12.24
CA LEU A 64 1.51 12.38 -10.97
C LEU A 64 2.48 13.56 -11.14
N LEU A 65 3.35 13.52 -12.14
CA LEU A 65 4.31 14.60 -12.43
C LEU A 65 3.63 15.91 -12.86
N LYS A 66 2.44 15.85 -13.46
CA LYS A 66 1.68 17.03 -13.89
C LYS A 66 0.68 17.52 -12.84
N ALA A 67 0.40 16.73 -11.81
CA ALA A 67 -0.60 17.08 -10.82
C ALA A 67 -0.13 18.28 -9.97
N LYS A 68 -1.05 19.22 -9.74
CA LYS A 68 -0.77 20.39 -8.87
C LYS A 68 -0.76 20.02 -7.38
N ASN A 69 -1.60 19.06 -7.01
CA ASN A 69 -1.75 18.58 -5.63
C ASN A 69 -1.84 17.05 -5.63
N PRO A 70 -0.74 16.34 -5.92
CA PRO A 70 -0.77 14.88 -5.94
C PRO A 70 -0.93 14.33 -4.52
N VAL A 71 -1.65 13.22 -4.40
CA VAL A 71 -1.85 12.48 -3.15
C VAL A 71 -1.60 11.01 -3.40
N ILE A 72 -0.83 10.39 -2.52
CA ILE A 72 -0.59 8.94 -2.52
C ILE A 72 -1.41 8.32 -1.39
N SER A 73 -2.49 7.62 -1.74
CA SER A 73 -3.37 6.96 -0.79
C SER A 73 -2.80 5.59 -0.39
N VAL A 74 -2.64 5.36 0.92
CA VAL A 74 -2.05 4.15 1.47
C VAL A 74 -3.02 3.43 2.41
N ASN A 75 -3.10 2.11 2.27
CA ASN A 75 -3.77 1.22 3.20
C ASN A 75 -2.75 0.39 4.00
N GLY A 76 -3.21 -0.50 4.86
CA GLY A 76 -2.33 -1.32 5.69
C GLY A 76 -1.38 -2.22 4.88
N ASN A 77 -1.86 -2.84 3.80
CA ASN A 77 -1.03 -3.69 2.93
C ASN A 77 0.05 -2.87 2.23
N THR A 78 -0.33 -1.75 1.64
CA THR A 78 0.59 -0.85 0.93
C THR A 78 1.66 -0.33 1.88
N ALA A 79 1.28 0.10 3.09
CA ALA A 79 2.23 0.55 4.10
C ALA A 79 3.20 -0.56 4.54
N ALA A 80 2.72 -1.81 4.67
CA ALA A 80 3.56 -2.93 5.08
C ALA A 80 4.54 -3.40 3.98
N LEU A 81 4.14 -3.31 2.70
CA LEU A 81 4.91 -3.84 1.59
C LEU A 81 5.92 -2.84 1.00
N VAL A 82 5.47 -1.60 0.75
CA VAL A 82 6.19 -0.64 -0.11
C VAL A 82 6.36 0.74 0.53
N LYS A 83 6.46 0.79 1.86
CA LYS A 83 6.65 2.05 2.60
C LYS A 83 7.77 2.93 2.04
N ASN A 84 8.93 2.34 1.78
CA ASN A 84 10.11 3.10 1.35
C ASN A 84 9.91 3.70 -0.04
N ASP A 85 9.32 2.93 -0.95
CA ASP A 85 9.02 3.37 -2.32
C ASP A 85 7.98 4.50 -2.31
N ILE A 86 6.99 4.44 -1.40
CA ILE A 86 6.01 5.52 -1.19
C ILE A 86 6.68 6.80 -0.72
N VAL A 87 7.59 6.70 0.24
CA VAL A 87 8.33 7.86 0.75
C VAL A 87 9.21 8.48 -0.33
N GLU A 88 9.86 7.65 -1.14
CA GLU A 88 10.68 8.11 -2.26
C GLU A 88 9.82 8.78 -3.34
N LEU A 89 8.74 8.11 -3.77
CA LEU A 89 7.80 8.66 -4.75
C LEU A 89 7.21 9.99 -4.29
N SER A 90 6.81 10.09 -3.03
CA SER A 90 6.23 11.32 -2.46
C SER A 90 7.20 12.49 -2.48
N LYS A 91 8.52 12.25 -2.42
CA LYS A 91 9.54 13.29 -2.57
C LYS A 91 9.76 13.69 -4.02
N ILE A 92 9.71 12.71 -4.94
CA ILE A 92 9.90 12.97 -6.38
C ILE A 92 8.75 13.79 -6.96
N VAL A 93 7.50 13.48 -6.59
CA VAL A 93 6.29 14.12 -7.13
C VAL A 93 5.62 15.07 -6.13
N PRO A 94 6.29 15.70 -5.20
CA PRO A 94 5.86 16.42 -3.99
C PRO A 94 4.43 16.10 -3.52
N ALA A 95 4.16 14.79 -3.31
CA ALA A 95 2.83 14.30 -2.97
C ALA A 95 2.61 14.21 -1.46
N LYS A 96 1.41 14.54 -1.01
CA LYS A 96 0.95 14.19 0.34
C LYS A 96 0.65 12.70 0.43
N ILE A 97 0.81 12.12 1.61
CA ILE A 97 0.46 10.71 1.88
C ILE A 97 -0.86 10.68 2.64
N GLU A 98 -1.87 9.99 2.11
CA GLU A 98 -3.17 9.82 2.76
C GLU A 98 -3.29 8.44 3.37
N ILE A 99 -3.65 8.36 4.66
CA ILE A 99 -3.98 7.09 5.32
C ILE A 99 -5.46 6.79 5.09
N ASN A 100 -5.75 5.79 4.24
CA ASN A 100 -7.09 5.39 3.84
C ASN A 100 -7.34 3.92 4.21
N LEU A 101 -8.18 3.68 5.20
CA LEU A 101 -8.43 2.35 5.79
C LEU A 101 -9.91 2.01 5.76
N PHE A 102 -10.28 0.87 5.16
CA PHE A 102 -11.64 0.31 5.25
C PHE A 102 -12.00 -0.07 6.69
N HIS A 103 -11.14 -0.80 7.36
CA HIS A 103 -11.29 -1.16 8.78
C HIS A 103 -10.49 -0.18 9.63
N ARG A 104 -10.99 1.06 9.68
CA ARG A 104 -10.33 2.16 10.37
C ARG A 104 -10.46 2.02 11.89
N THR A 105 -9.34 2.07 12.58
CA THR A 105 -9.26 2.29 14.03
C THR A 105 -8.18 3.34 14.31
N ASP A 106 -8.35 4.12 15.37
CA ASP A 106 -7.38 5.15 15.76
C ASP A 106 -6.00 4.56 16.04
N GLU A 107 -5.96 3.36 16.59
CA GLU A 107 -4.70 2.66 16.85
C GLU A 107 -3.95 2.34 15.55
N ARG A 108 -4.66 1.79 14.55
CA ARG A 108 -4.06 1.47 13.25
C ARG A 108 -3.60 2.72 12.52
N VAL A 109 -4.42 3.77 12.51
CA VAL A 109 -4.05 5.06 11.92
C VAL A 109 -2.78 5.60 12.54
N LYS A 110 -2.69 5.62 13.90
CA LYS A 110 -1.49 6.06 14.62
C LYS A 110 -0.26 5.20 14.30
N LYS A 111 -0.42 3.87 14.18
CA LYS A 111 0.68 2.97 13.82
C LYS A 111 1.19 3.26 12.40
N ILE A 112 0.29 3.41 11.43
CA ILE A 112 0.65 3.70 10.05
C ILE A 112 1.24 5.12 9.94
N GLY A 113 0.65 6.13 10.59
CA GLY A 113 1.19 7.49 10.62
C GLY A 113 2.63 7.55 11.14
N LYS A 114 2.95 6.78 12.18
CA LYS A 114 4.34 6.67 12.67
C LYS A 114 5.31 6.12 11.63
N MET A 115 4.85 5.29 10.69
CA MET A 115 5.70 4.77 9.60
C MET A 115 6.12 5.86 8.62
N PHE A 116 5.31 6.92 8.47
CA PHE A 116 5.53 8.05 7.58
C PHE A 116 5.92 9.34 8.33
N LYS A 117 6.49 9.19 9.53
CA LYS A 117 6.94 10.34 10.33
C LYS A 117 7.89 11.24 9.54
N GLY A 118 7.61 12.54 9.53
CA GLY A 118 8.38 13.53 8.78
C GLY A 118 7.87 13.81 7.36
N MET A 119 6.79 13.13 6.95
CA MET A 119 6.06 13.38 5.71
C MET A 119 4.79 14.20 5.99
N ASP A 120 4.23 14.84 4.96
CA ASP A 120 2.91 15.49 5.04
C ASP A 120 1.83 14.40 4.93
N VAL A 121 1.25 14.02 6.08
CA VAL A 121 0.30 12.91 6.20
C VAL A 121 -1.11 13.43 6.42
N LEU A 122 -2.02 13.02 5.54
CA LEU A 122 -3.46 13.26 5.61
C LEU A 122 -4.18 12.05 6.21
N GLY A 123 -5.40 12.27 6.72
CA GLY A 123 -6.28 11.19 7.19
C GLY A 123 -5.96 10.67 8.58
N GLU A 124 -5.02 11.24 9.32
CA GLU A 124 -4.83 10.90 10.74
C GLU A 124 -6.02 11.36 11.60
N LYS A 125 -6.52 12.56 11.32
CA LYS A 125 -7.74 13.10 11.94
C LYS A 125 -8.68 13.51 10.83
N PRO A 126 -9.94 13.03 10.82
CA PRO A 126 -10.91 13.47 9.84
C PRO A 126 -11.30 14.93 10.11
N ASP A 127 -11.27 15.76 9.08
CA ASP A 127 -11.67 17.18 9.17
C ASP A 127 -13.18 17.33 9.27
N ALA A 128 -13.94 16.39 8.71
CA ALA A 128 -15.39 16.34 8.75
C ALA A 128 -15.91 14.91 8.67
N LYS A 129 -17.14 14.69 9.15
CA LYS A 129 -17.91 13.44 8.96
C LYS A 129 -19.06 13.72 8.00
N ILE A 130 -19.32 12.77 7.11
CA ILE A 130 -20.52 12.81 6.27
C ILE A 130 -21.69 12.34 7.15
N THR A 131 -22.66 13.21 7.38
CA THR A 131 -23.84 12.90 8.19
C THR A 131 -24.68 11.80 7.52
N GLY A 132 -25.06 10.76 8.27
CA GLY A 132 -25.90 9.67 7.78
C GLY A 132 -25.14 8.53 7.08
N VAL A 133 -23.81 8.52 7.16
CA VAL A 133 -22.95 7.40 6.75
C VAL A 133 -22.23 6.88 7.99
N GLU A 134 -22.63 5.71 8.48
CA GLU A 134 -21.97 4.98 9.56
C GLU A 134 -21.02 3.92 9.03
#